data_b282f1009b3ef9fd8267321cb7c6b163
#
_entry.id   b282f1009b3ef9fd8267321cb7c6b163
#
_cell.length_a   1.000
_cell.length_b   1.000
_cell.length_c   1.000
_cell.angle_alpha   90.00
_cell.angle_beta   90.00
_cell.angle_gamma   90.00
#
_symmetry.space_group_name_H-M   'P 1'
#
loop_
_entity.id
_entity.type
_entity.pdbx_description
1 polymer ?
#
loop_
_entity_poly.entity_id
_entity_poly.type
_entity_poly.pdbx_seq_one_letter_code
_entity_poly.pdbx_strand_id
1 'polypeptide(L)'
;MFLKKTIETSEHAESYYAASGSWQTDYPELEGELSVDVVIIGGGFSGVSTAVELCEKGYKVALVEANRISWGASGRNGGQLIGGMGHNPDSFIRTIGRDGVEAIYQMGDEGVDIVKERIEKYGIDCDLKWGYCEAGLKPRHLRAYKKWAEEDEDIQLLDKSQLGEFINSDLYLGGYYKSNWGHLHPLNLCLGEAKAAENMGARIFEQSTVKKITYGNNPAVYTEKGTIKA
;
A
#
# COMPACT_ATOMS: atom_id res chain seq x y z
N MET A 1 4.37 33.77 8.48
CA MET A 1 4.49 32.46 9.15
C MET A 1 5.56 31.68 8.40
N PHE A 2 6.79 31.67 8.91
CA PHE A 2 7.88 30.94 8.25
C PHE A 2 7.63 29.45 8.46
N LEU A 3 7.35 28.70 7.40
CA LEU A 3 7.41 27.25 7.43
C LEU A 3 8.83 26.87 7.87
N LYS A 4 8.96 26.29 9.06
CA LYS A 4 10.20 25.64 9.46
C LYS A 4 10.54 24.63 8.38
N LYS A 5 11.71 24.77 7.74
CA LYS A 5 12.26 23.74 6.87
C LYS A 5 12.24 22.44 7.66
N THR A 6 11.38 21.51 7.31
CA THR A 6 11.38 20.17 7.89
C THR A 6 12.76 19.60 7.58
N ILE A 7 13.50 19.18 8.57
CA ILE A 7 14.73 18.43 8.34
C ILE A 7 14.27 17.10 7.78
N GLU A 8 14.41 16.93 6.48
CA GLU A 8 14.18 15.64 5.84
C GLU A 8 15.31 14.72 6.28
N THR A 9 14.98 13.74 7.10
CA THR A 9 15.90 12.67 7.49
C THR A 9 15.73 11.53 6.51
N SER A 10 16.77 10.76 6.22
CA SER A 10 16.70 9.53 5.42
C SER A 10 16.00 8.40 6.17
N GLU A 11 15.90 8.52 7.49
CA GLU A 11 15.32 7.52 8.38
C GLU A 11 13.79 7.67 8.49
N HIS A 12 13.12 6.59 8.90
CA HIS A 12 11.69 6.62 9.17
C HIS A 12 11.33 7.68 10.22
N ALA A 13 10.16 8.31 10.05
CA ALA A 13 9.63 9.20 11.07
C ALA A 13 9.39 8.43 12.38
N GLU A 14 9.56 9.11 13.52
CA GLU A 14 9.20 8.57 14.83
C GLU A 14 7.69 8.33 14.91
N SER A 15 7.26 7.13 14.55
CA SER A 15 5.87 6.70 14.51
C SER A 15 5.70 5.37 15.21
N TYR A 16 4.44 5.03 15.52
CA TYR A 16 4.11 3.70 16.05
C TYR A 16 4.68 2.59 15.14
N TYR A 17 4.52 2.71 13.83
CA TYR A 17 4.98 1.69 12.89
C TYR A 17 6.51 1.58 12.83
N ALA A 18 7.24 2.68 12.92
CA ALA A 18 8.70 2.63 12.99
C ALA A 18 9.19 2.03 14.31
N ALA A 19 8.47 2.28 15.43
CA ALA A 19 8.82 1.75 16.73
C ALA A 19 8.45 0.27 16.92
N SER A 20 7.43 -0.21 16.21
CA SER A 20 6.92 -1.60 16.31
C SER A 20 7.22 -2.45 15.07
N GLY A 21 7.99 -1.94 14.13
CA GLY A 21 8.42 -2.67 12.94
C GLY A 21 9.25 -3.92 13.30
N SER A 22 9.01 -5.02 12.61
CA SER A 22 9.66 -6.31 12.88
C SER A 22 11.15 -6.33 12.50
N TRP A 23 11.57 -5.47 11.58
CA TRP A 23 12.96 -5.28 11.18
C TRP A 23 13.16 -3.93 10.49
N GLN A 24 14.44 -3.52 10.32
CA GLN A 24 14.84 -2.33 9.59
C GLN A 24 15.67 -2.74 8.39
N THR A 25 15.47 -2.06 7.27
CA THR A 25 16.29 -2.26 6.08
C THR A 25 17.67 -1.61 6.23
N ASP A 26 18.64 -2.19 5.57
CA ASP A 26 19.99 -1.63 5.42
C ASP A 26 20.52 -1.98 4.02
N TYR A 27 19.72 -1.65 3.00
CA TYR A 27 20.12 -1.84 1.62
C TYR A 27 21.23 -0.85 1.24
N PRO A 28 22.22 -1.29 0.47
CA PRO A 28 23.35 -0.43 0.11
C PRO A 28 22.89 0.75 -0.76
N GLU A 29 23.65 1.83 -0.72
CA GLU A 29 23.55 2.90 -1.69
C GLU A 29 24.01 2.40 -3.07
N LEU A 30 23.39 2.90 -4.15
CA LEU A 30 23.78 2.55 -5.51
C LEU A 30 25.15 3.15 -5.83
N GLU A 31 26.13 2.29 -6.09
CA GLU A 31 27.47 2.66 -6.54
C GLU A 31 27.83 1.97 -7.85
N GLY A 32 28.55 2.70 -8.74
CA GLY A 32 29.02 2.17 -10.02
C GLY A 32 27.92 2.01 -11.06
N GLU A 33 28.09 1.05 -11.97
CA GLU A 33 27.14 0.78 -13.05
C GLU A 33 26.47 -0.59 -12.90
N LEU A 34 25.16 -0.63 -13.17
CA LEU A 34 24.35 -1.83 -13.20
C LEU A 34 23.51 -1.85 -14.46
N SER A 35 23.29 -3.05 -15.04
CA SER A 35 22.32 -3.26 -16.12
C SER A 35 21.26 -4.26 -15.70
N VAL A 36 20.00 -3.94 -15.97
CA VAL A 36 18.80 -4.73 -15.64
C VAL A 36 17.81 -4.66 -16.79
N ASP A 37 16.72 -5.41 -16.71
CA ASP A 37 15.62 -5.31 -17.67
C ASP A 37 14.67 -4.16 -17.29
N VAL A 38 14.49 -3.90 -15.97
CA VAL A 38 13.60 -2.86 -15.46
C VAL A 38 14.23 -2.17 -14.26
N VAL A 39 14.22 -0.83 -14.27
CA VAL A 39 14.55 -0.02 -13.10
C VAL A 39 13.31 0.64 -12.53
N ILE A 40 13.11 0.49 -11.23
CA ILE A 40 11.98 1.03 -10.48
C ILE A 40 12.48 2.18 -9.59
N ILE A 41 11.78 3.31 -9.63
CA ILE A 41 12.12 4.49 -8.83
C ILE A 41 11.07 4.67 -7.73
N GLY A 42 11.51 4.53 -6.49
CA GLY A 42 10.69 4.66 -5.29
C GLY A 42 10.35 3.32 -4.63
N GLY A 43 10.65 3.22 -3.34
CA GLY A 43 10.49 2.02 -2.51
C GLY A 43 9.20 2.00 -1.67
N GLY A 44 8.11 2.64 -2.13
CA GLY A 44 6.78 2.51 -1.54
C GLY A 44 6.01 1.30 -2.08
N PHE A 45 4.76 1.10 -1.66
CA PHE A 45 3.92 -0.03 -2.09
C PHE A 45 3.92 -0.24 -3.61
N SER A 46 3.73 0.82 -4.40
CA SER A 46 3.71 0.69 -5.86
C SER A 46 5.03 0.13 -6.41
N GLY A 47 6.17 0.62 -5.89
CA GLY A 47 7.48 0.17 -6.35
C GLY A 47 7.80 -1.26 -5.92
N VAL A 48 7.60 -1.60 -4.64
CA VAL A 48 7.91 -2.95 -4.14
C VAL A 48 6.96 -3.99 -4.73
N SER A 49 5.67 -3.66 -4.88
CA SER A 49 4.69 -4.52 -5.53
C SER A 49 5.04 -4.78 -7.01
N THR A 50 5.48 -3.74 -7.73
CA THR A 50 5.97 -3.88 -9.10
C THR A 50 7.23 -4.75 -9.16
N ALA A 51 8.14 -4.60 -8.20
CA ALA A 51 9.35 -5.42 -8.13
C ALA A 51 9.03 -6.90 -7.93
N VAL A 52 8.11 -7.22 -7.00
CA VAL A 52 7.63 -8.60 -6.79
C VAL A 52 7.06 -9.18 -8.07
N GLU A 53 6.11 -8.48 -8.70
CA GLU A 53 5.43 -8.95 -9.92
C GLU A 53 6.39 -9.19 -11.09
N LEU A 54 7.36 -8.30 -11.29
CA LEU A 54 8.35 -8.44 -12.37
C LEU A 54 9.35 -9.55 -12.08
N CYS A 55 9.78 -9.73 -10.83
CA CYS A 55 10.65 -10.83 -10.44
C CYS A 55 9.96 -12.19 -10.62
N GLU A 56 8.68 -12.31 -10.28
CA GLU A 56 7.88 -13.51 -10.53
C GLU A 56 7.82 -13.88 -12.03
N LYS A 57 7.83 -12.85 -12.89
CA LYS A 57 7.88 -13.02 -14.34
C LYS A 57 9.28 -13.24 -14.90
N GLY A 58 10.30 -13.30 -14.05
CA GLY A 58 11.69 -13.59 -14.42
C GLY A 58 12.50 -12.40 -14.94
N TYR A 59 12.03 -11.17 -14.80
CA TYR A 59 12.79 -9.99 -15.15
C TYR A 59 13.90 -9.70 -14.14
N LYS A 60 15.02 -9.18 -14.62
CA LYS A 60 16.07 -8.60 -13.77
C LYS A 60 15.65 -7.20 -13.37
N VAL A 61 15.42 -7.00 -12.08
CA VAL A 61 14.86 -5.76 -11.53
C VAL A 61 15.88 -5.07 -10.63
N ALA A 62 15.97 -3.74 -10.75
CA ALA A 62 16.60 -2.90 -9.74
C ALA A 62 15.59 -1.85 -9.23
N LEU A 63 15.58 -1.64 -7.92
CA LEU A 63 14.75 -0.62 -7.27
C LEU A 63 15.68 0.37 -6.57
N VAL A 64 15.46 1.66 -6.80
CA VAL A 64 16.17 2.75 -6.13
C VAL A 64 15.21 3.60 -5.32
N GLU A 65 15.54 3.81 -4.05
CA GLU A 65 14.78 4.63 -3.10
C GLU A 65 15.67 5.77 -2.58
N ALA A 66 15.10 6.95 -2.47
CA ALA A 66 15.83 8.13 -2.01
C ALA A 66 16.19 8.07 -0.52
N ASN A 67 15.35 7.42 0.26
CA ASN A 67 15.48 7.28 1.70
C ASN A 67 15.55 5.79 2.10
N ARG A 68 14.71 5.35 3.03
CA ARG A 68 14.50 3.93 3.37
C ARG A 68 13.29 3.37 2.63
N ILE A 69 13.25 2.07 2.38
CA ILE A 69 12.05 1.41 1.85
C ILE A 69 10.85 1.76 2.73
N SER A 70 9.74 2.13 2.10
CA SER A 70 8.50 2.53 2.80
C SER A 70 8.59 3.83 3.64
N TRP A 71 9.60 4.66 3.40
CA TRP A 71 9.79 5.93 4.11
C TRP A 71 8.61 6.90 3.97
N GLY A 72 7.96 6.89 2.83
CA GLY A 72 6.83 7.76 2.51
C GLY A 72 5.50 7.32 3.11
N ALA A 73 4.40 7.58 2.40
CA ALA A 73 3.04 7.28 2.82
C ALA A 73 2.78 5.78 3.07
N SER A 74 3.51 4.90 2.37
CA SER A 74 3.37 3.45 2.51
C SER A 74 3.66 2.94 3.91
N GLY A 75 4.61 3.55 4.63
CA GLY A 75 4.93 3.20 6.01
C GLY A 75 4.18 4.02 7.07
N ARG A 76 3.25 4.90 6.68
CA ARG A 76 2.62 5.89 7.57
C ARG A 76 1.10 6.00 7.40
N ASN A 77 0.47 5.08 6.69
CA ASN A 77 -0.98 5.05 6.51
C ASN A 77 -1.67 4.33 7.67
N GLY A 78 -3.00 4.25 7.63
CA GLY A 78 -3.79 3.62 8.71
C GLY A 78 -3.76 2.09 8.72
N GLY A 79 -3.09 1.45 7.78
CA GLY A 79 -2.98 -0.01 7.70
C GLY A 79 -4.30 -0.73 7.36
N GLN A 80 -5.29 -0.01 6.87
CA GLN A 80 -6.58 -0.61 6.50
C GLN A 80 -6.45 -1.34 5.16
N LEU A 81 -6.83 -2.61 5.15
CA LEU A 81 -6.92 -3.46 3.96
C LEU A 81 -8.39 -3.59 3.60
N ILE A 82 -8.85 -2.70 2.76
CA ILE A 82 -10.25 -2.59 2.34
C ILE A 82 -10.32 -2.44 0.82
N GLY A 83 -11.35 -2.99 0.19
CA GLY A 83 -11.59 -2.84 -1.24
C GLY A 83 -11.89 -1.40 -1.66
N GLY A 84 -11.81 -1.14 -2.97
CA GLY A 84 -12.09 0.16 -3.54
C GLY A 84 -10.85 1.06 -3.69
N MET A 85 -11.06 2.29 -4.13
CA MET A 85 -9.99 3.24 -4.46
C MET A 85 -9.97 4.51 -3.58
N GLY A 86 -10.64 4.50 -2.45
CA GLY A 86 -10.70 5.65 -1.52
C GLY A 86 -11.62 6.80 -1.95
N HIS A 87 -12.21 6.73 -3.15
CA HIS A 87 -13.23 7.65 -3.66
C HIS A 87 -14.38 6.86 -4.26
N ASN A 88 -15.58 7.48 -4.30
CA ASN A 88 -16.72 6.85 -4.97
C ASN A 88 -16.50 6.85 -6.50
N PRO A 89 -16.30 5.68 -7.14
CA PRO A 89 -16.08 5.58 -8.59
C PRO A 89 -17.25 6.08 -9.43
N ASP A 90 -18.49 6.06 -8.90
CA ASP A 90 -19.68 6.57 -9.59
C ASP A 90 -19.56 8.05 -9.97
N SER A 91 -18.74 8.82 -9.25
CA SER A 91 -18.46 10.21 -9.59
C SER A 91 -17.80 10.37 -10.96
N PHE A 92 -17.15 9.34 -11.47
CA PHE A 92 -16.46 9.32 -12.76
C PHE A 92 -17.28 8.72 -13.90
N ILE A 93 -18.53 8.27 -13.65
CA ILE A 93 -19.37 7.56 -14.62
C ILE A 93 -19.53 8.30 -15.96
N ARG A 94 -19.53 9.65 -15.92
CA ARG A 94 -19.62 10.47 -17.14
C ARG A 94 -18.35 10.44 -18.00
N THR A 95 -17.22 10.11 -17.40
CA THR A 95 -15.90 10.14 -18.07
C THR A 95 -15.50 8.74 -18.54
N ILE A 96 -15.76 7.69 -17.74
CA ILE A 96 -15.29 6.33 -18.00
C ILE A 96 -16.42 5.33 -18.30
N GLY A 97 -17.69 5.76 -18.22
CA GLY A 97 -18.85 4.88 -18.43
C GLY A 97 -19.10 3.94 -17.24
N ARG A 98 -20.18 3.13 -17.37
CA ARG A 98 -20.53 2.13 -16.35
C ARG A 98 -19.48 1.02 -16.25
N ASP A 99 -19.05 0.49 -17.39
CA ASP A 99 -18.06 -0.59 -17.44
C ASP A 99 -16.73 -0.17 -16.79
N GLY A 100 -16.33 1.10 -16.96
CA GLY A 100 -15.15 1.65 -16.29
C GLY A 100 -15.31 1.79 -14.77
N VAL A 101 -16.51 2.15 -14.32
CA VAL A 101 -16.82 2.19 -12.88
C VAL A 101 -16.79 0.79 -12.26
N GLU A 102 -17.41 -0.17 -12.92
CA GLU A 102 -17.43 -1.58 -12.49
C GLU A 102 -16.02 -2.17 -12.45
N ALA A 103 -15.21 -1.92 -13.48
CA ALA A 103 -13.80 -2.34 -13.48
C ALA A 103 -12.99 -1.76 -12.30
N ILE A 104 -13.27 -0.52 -11.87
CA ILE A 104 -12.59 0.07 -10.70
C ILE A 104 -13.01 -0.64 -9.40
N TYR A 105 -14.28 -0.99 -9.22
CA TYR A 105 -14.72 -1.75 -8.06
C TYR A 105 -14.04 -3.12 -8.03
N GLN A 106 -14.06 -3.83 -9.15
CA GLN A 106 -13.40 -5.12 -9.30
C GLN A 106 -11.90 -5.05 -9.01
N MET A 107 -11.17 -4.06 -9.55
CA MET A 107 -9.76 -3.84 -9.24
C MET A 107 -9.50 -3.60 -7.74
N GLY A 108 -10.45 -2.95 -7.05
CA GLY A 108 -10.34 -2.72 -5.60
C GLY A 108 -10.40 -4.01 -4.80
N ASP A 109 -11.29 -4.91 -5.16
CA ASP A 109 -11.43 -6.21 -4.49
C ASP A 109 -10.26 -7.14 -4.85
N GLU A 110 -9.87 -7.23 -6.13
CA GLU A 110 -8.67 -7.95 -6.58
C GLU A 110 -7.41 -7.48 -5.84
N GLY A 111 -7.32 -6.18 -5.53
CA GLY A 111 -6.20 -5.62 -4.78
C GLY A 111 -6.08 -6.19 -3.35
N VAL A 112 -7.20 -6.43 -2.68
CA VAL A 112 -7.23 -7.09 -1.35
C VAL A 112 -6.76 -8.52 -1.45
N ASP A 113 -7.24 -9.27 -2.45
CA ASP A 113 -6.88 -10.67 -2.68
C ASP A 113 -5.38 -10.80 -3.01
N ILE A 114 -4.82 -9.95 -3.87
CA ILE A 114 -3.38 -9.93 -4.20
C ILE A 114 -2.54 -9.72 -2.93
N VAL A 115 -2.91 -8.77 -2.08
CA VAL A 115 -2.17 -8.52 -0.82
C VAL A 115 -2.23 -9.74 0.09
N LYS A 116 -3.41 -10.35 0.26
CA LYS A 116 -3.61 -11.57 1.03
C LYS A 116 -2.73 -12.71 0.52
N GLU A 117 -2.79 -12.99 -0.78
CA GLU A 117 -2.01 -14.04 -1.42
C GLU A 117 -0.50 -13.84 -1.23
N ARG A 118 -0.01 -12.60 -1.34
CA ARG A 118 1.41 -12.28 -1.11
C ARG A 118 1.83 -12.45 0.34
N ILE A 119 0.99 -12.04 1.30
CA ILE A 119 1.24 -12.25 2.72
C ILE A 119 1.42 -13.76 2.99
N GLU A 120 0.52 -14.59 2.47
CA GLU A 120 0.56 -16.03 2.64
C GLU A 120 1.77 -16.64 1.89
N LYS A 121 1.94 -16.32 0.61
CA LYS A 121 2.99 -16.88 -0.26
C LYS A 121 4.39 -16.58 0.22
N TYR A 122 4.64 -15.38 0.73
CA TYR A 122 5.96 -14.95 1.17
C TYR A 122 6.16 -14.98 2.68
N GLY A 123 5.14 -15.40 3.44
CA GLY A 123 5.19 -15.47 4.90
C GLY A 123 5.43 -14.10 5.55
N ILE A 124 4.76 -13.06 5.07
CA ILE A 124 4.98 -11.68 5.54
C ILE A 124 4.30 -11.50 6.90
N ASP A 125 5.10 -11.28 7.94
CA ASP A 125 4.61 -10.95 9.28
C ASP A 125 4.26 -9.46 9.38
N CYS A 126 3.03 -9.14 9.03
CA CYS A 126 2.49 -7.77 9.08
C CYS A 126 1.27 -7.62 9.99
N ASP A 127 1.09 -8.53 10.94
CA ASP A 127 -0.01 -8.50 11.93
C ASP A 127 -1.40 -8.33 11.28
N LEU A 128 -1.64 -9.05 10.18
CA LEU A 128 -2.93 -9.00 9.48
C LEU A 128 -4.06 -9.52 10.39
N LYS A 129 -5.07 -8.70 10.59
CA LYS A 129 -6.32 -9.03 11.29
C LYS A 129 -7.50 -8.80 10.37
N TRP A 130 -8.33 -9.81 10.24
CA TRP A 130 -9.58 -9.73 9.48
C TRP A 130 -10.72 -9.19 10.34
N GLY A 131 -11.66 -8.59 9.66
CA GLY A 131 -12.81 -7.94 10.25
C GLY A 131 -12.68 -6.41 10.23
N TYR A 132 -13.63 -5.77 9.57
CA TYR A 132 -13.74 -4.32 9.50
C TYR A 132 -15.12 -3.91 9.98
N CYS A 133 -15.15 -2.97 10.91
CA CYS A 133 -16.41 -2.43 11.44
C CYS A 133 -16.46 -0.92 11.22
N GLU A 134 -17.51 -0.43 10.59
CA GLU A 134 -17.79 1.01 10.45
C GLU A 134 -19.00 1.41 11.26
N ALA A 135 -18.85 2.44 12.09
CA ALA A 135 -19.85 2.92 13.00
C ALA A 135 -20.51 4.23 12.53
N GLY A 136 -21.83 4.27 12.52
CA GLY A 136 -22.64 5.38 12.05
C GLY A 136 -23.11 6.32 13.16
N LEU A 137 -22.71 7.59 13.08
CA LEU A 137 -23.13 8.66 14.01
C LEU A 137 -24.47 9.31 13.67
N LYS A 138 -24.93 9.18 12.43
CA LYS A 138 -26.11 9.90 11.92
C LYS A 138 -27.04 8.96 11.16
N PRO A 139 -28.37 9.20 11.18
CA PRO A 139 -29.32 8.37 10.45
C PRO A 139 -29.02 8.22 8.95
N ARG A 140 -28.39 9.24 8.34
CA ARG A 140 -27.98 9.18 6.93
C ARG A 140 -26.91 8.12 6.67
N HIS A 141 -26.01 7.87 7.63
CA HIS A 141 -24.99 6.83 7.52
C HIS A 141 -25.65 5.44 7.47
N LEU A 142 -26.60 5.19 8.37
CA LEU A 142 -27.33 3.91 8.40
C LEU A 142 -28.15 3.67 7.11
N ARG A 143 -28.69 4.74 6.50
CA ARG A 143 -29.35 4.61 5.19
C ARG A 143 -28.38 4.25 4.08
N ALA A 144 -27.17 4.81 4.10
CA ALA A 144 -26.14 4.45 3.15
C ALA A 144 -25.69 2.99 3.33
N TYR A 145 -25.46 2.57 4.57
CA TYR A 145 -25.07 1.19 4.89
C TYR A 145 -26.11 0.16 4.43
N LYS A 146 -27.40 0.47 4.61
CA LYS A 146 -28.48 -0.39 4.10
C LYS A 146 -28.43 -0.54 2.58
N LYS A 147 -28.22 0.57 1.87
CA LYS A 147 -28.09 0.53 0.41
C LYS A 147 -26.87 -0.30 -0.02
N TRP A 148 -25.74 -0.14 0.64
CA TRP A 148 -24.54 -0.92 0.33
C TRP A 148 -24.75 -2.42 0.61
N ALA A 149 -25.44 -2.78 1.68
CA ALA A 149 -25.76 -4.17 1.97
C ALA A 149 -26.78 -4.81 1.00
N GLU A 150 -27.52 -4.01 0.22
CA GLU A 150 -28.34 -4.51 -0.89
C GLU A 150 -27.49 -4.85 -2.13
N GLU A 151 -26.32 -4.21 -2.26
CA GLU A 151 -25.40 -4.35 -3.39
C GLU A 151 -24.22 -5.30 -3.08
N ASP A 152 -23.95 -5.61 -1.81
CA ASP A 152 -22.80 -6.39 -1.33
C ASP A 152 -23.24 -7.32 -0.19
N GLU A 153 -23.32 -8.62 -0.47
CA GLU A 153 -23.79 -9.65 0.48
C GLU A 153 -22.83 -9.91 1.65
N ASP A 154 -21.58 -9.47 1.54
CA ASP A 154 -20.59 -9.57 2.60
C ASP A 154 -20.80 -8.50 3.71
N ILE A 155 -21.65 -7.52 3.49
CA ILE A 155 -21.94 -6.48 4.45
C ILE A 155 -23.00 -6.97 5.45
N GLN A 156 -22.58 -7.20 6.68
CA GLN A 156 -23.46 -7.46 7.81
C GLN A 156 -23.86 -6.16 8.50
N LEU A 157 -25.12 -5.76 8.42
CA LEU A 157 -25.63 -4.61 9.16
C LEU A 157 -25.66 -4.91 10.66
N LEU A 158 -25.23 -3.93 11.46
CA LEU A 158 -25.22 -3.99 12.90
C LEU A 158 -26.17 -2.93 13.46
N ASP A 159 -27.13 -3.34 14.30
CA ASP A 159 -27.89 -2.42 15.14
C ASP A 159 -27.02 -1.86 16.29
N LYS A 160 -27.58 -0.95 17.09
CA LYS A 160 -26.83 -0.34 18.20
C LYS A 160 -26.36 -1.36 19.24
N SER A 161 -27.14 -2.41 19.49
CA SER A 161 -26.81 -3.45 20.48
C SER A 161 -25.66 -4.32 19.97
N GLN A 162 -25.76 -4.78 18.73
CA GLN A 162 -24.73 -5.59 18.08
C GLN A 162 -23.41 -4.81 17.90
N LEU A 163 -23.50 -3.52 17.54
CA LEU A 163 -22.32 -2.65 17.46
C LEU A 163 -21.64 -2.50 18.83
N GLY A 164 -22.39 -2.57 19.92
CA GLY A 164 -21.86 -2.52 21.29
C GLY A 164 -20.86 -3.62 21.63
N GLU A 165 -20.88 -4.75 20.91
CA GLU A 165 -19.90 -5.82 21.06
C GLU A 165 -18.52 -5.43 20.52
N PHE A 166 -18.45 -4.48 19.57
CA PHE A 166 -17.23 -3.97 18.94
C PHE A 166 -16.77 -2.65 19.59
N ILE A 167 -17.71 -1.76 19.91
CA ILE A 167 -17.42 -0.39 20.36
C ILE A 167 -18.30 -0.04 21.56
N ASN A 168 -17.70 0.10 22.71
CA ASN A 168 -18.40 0.54 23.92
C ASN A 168 -18.61 2.06 23.92
N SER A 169 -19.65 2.52 23.21
CA SER A 169 -20.00 3.94 23.12
C SER A 169 -21.45 4.14 22.75
N ASP A 170 -22.12 5.07 23.45
CA ASP A 170 -23.49 5.47 23.17
C ASP A 170 -23.67 6.43 22.00
N LEU A 171 -22.58 6.94 21.43
CA LEU A 171 -22.58 7.91 20.34
C LEU A 171 -23.10 7.33 19.03
N TYR A 172 -22.89 6.05 18.79
CA TYR A 172 -23.18 5.40 17.52
C TYR A 172 -24.60 4.83 17.50
N LEU A 173 -25.24 4.90 16.35
CA LEU A 173 -26.62 4.47 16.13
C LEU A 173 -26.71 3.04 15.59
N GLY A 174 -25.61 2.49 15.10
CA GLY A 174 -25.45 1.21 14.44
C GLY A 174 -24.25 1.27 13.49
N GLY A 175 -24.04 0.23 12.70
CA GLY A 175 -22.90 0.15 11.81
C GLY A 175 -23.03 -0.95 10.79
N TYR A 176 -21.91 -1.32 10.20
CA TYR A 176 -21.78 -2.58 9.46
C TYR A 176 -20.44 -3.25 9.76
N TYR A 177 -20.41 -4.55 9.55
CA TYR A 177 -19.22 -5.39 9.64
C TYR A 177 -18.99 -6.08 8.31
N LYS A 178 -17.72 -6.22 7.94
CA LYS A 178 -17.29 -6.93 6.75
C LYS A 178 -16.11 -7.84 7.12
N SER A 179 -16.29 -9.16 6.97
CA SER A 179 -15.33 -10.16 7.44
C SER A 179 -14.10 -10.31 6.54
N ASN A 180 -14.22 -9.98 5.25
CA ASN A 180 -13.17 -10.09 4.23
C ASN A 180 -12.34 -8.80 4.05
N TRP A 181 -12.59 -7.77 4.84
CA TRP A 181 -11.75 -6.60 5.01
C TRP A 181 -10.99 -6.67 6.33
N GLY A 182 -9.89 -5.93 6.44
CA GLY A 182 -9.07 -6.02 7.64
C GLY A 182 -8.15 -4.83 7.85
N HIS A 183 -7.18 -5.05 8.71
CA HIS A 183 -6.09 -4.10 8.95
C HIS A 183 -4.79 -4.86 9.22
N LEU A 184 -3.68 -4.17 9.01
CA LEU A 184 -2.35 -4.72 9.12
C LEU A 184 -1.33 -3.65 9.48
N HIS A 185 -0.10 -4.08 9.76
CA HIS A 185 1.04 -3.19 9.97
C HIS A 185 1.63 -2.78 8.60
N PRO A 186 1.35 -1.58 8.07
CA PRO A 186 1.66 -1.23 6.68
C PRO A 186 3.17 -1.17 6.39
N LEU A 187 3.98 -0.75 7.37
CA LEU A 187 5.44 -0.75 7.22
C LEU A 187 5.95 -2.18 7.06
N ASN A 188 5.52 -3.12 7.91
CA ASN A 188 5.94 -4.53 7.82
C ASN A 188 5.49 -5.17 6.51
N LEU A 189 4.28 -4.87 6.01
CA LEU A 189 3.85 -5.36 4.71
C LEU A 189 4.80 -4.91 3.60
N CYS A 190 5.09 -3.62 3.53
CA CYS A 190 5.96 -3.07 2.48
C CYS A 190 7.39 -3.61 2.57
N LEU A 191 7.94 -3.74 3.78
CA LEU A 191 9.25 -4.34 4.01
C LEU A 191 9.26 -5.83 3.64
N GLY A 192 8.19 -6.54 3.96
CA GLY A 192 8.04 -7.96 3.61
C GLY A 192 7.99 -8.18 2.10
N GLU A 193 7.26 -7.35 1.35
CA GLU A 193 7.27 -7.41 -0.12
C GLU A 193 8.65 -7.05 -0.70
N ALA A 194 9.35 -6.05 -0.15
CA ALA A 194 10.71 -5.73 -0.57
C ALA A 194 11.66 -6.93 -0.36
N LYS A 195 11.54 -7.60 0.79
CA LYS A 195 12.31 -8.82 1.08
C LYS A 195 11.97 -9.97 0.14
N ALA A 196 10.70 -10.14 -0.22
CA ALA A 196 10.27 -11.13 -1.20
C ALA A 196 10.91 -10.86 -2.58
N ALA A 197 10.89 -9.60 -3.04
CA ALA A 197 11.52 -9.21 -4.29
C ALA A 197 13.05 -9.45 -4.26
N GLU A 198 13.73 -9.09 -3.16
CA GLU A 198 15.16 -9.35 -2.97
C GLU A 198 15.47 -10.85 -3.04
N ASN A 199 14.71 -11.69 -2.36
CA ASN A 199 14.88 -13.15 -2.37
C ASN A 199 14.71 -13.76 -3.77
N MET A 200 13.94 -13.12 -4.64
CA MET A 200 13.79 -13.48 -6.06
C MET A 200 14.86 -12.86 -6.96
N GLY A 201 15.79 -12.07 -6.42
CA GLY A 201 16.94 -11.51 -7.13
C GLY A 201 16.82 -10.04 -7.51
N ALA A 202 15.81 -9.32 -7.03
CA ALA A 202 15.78 -7.86 -7.19
C ALA A 202 16.98 -7.21 -6.49
N ARG A 203 17.59 -6.23 -7.15
CA ARG A 203 18.63 -5.39 -6.55
C ARG A 203 17.98 -4.14 -5.97
N ILE A 204 18.00 -3.99 -4.66
CA ILE A 204 17.39 -2.86 -3.95
C ILE A 204 18.48 -1.94 -3.42
N PHE A 205 18.28 -0.64 -3.60
CA PHE A 205 19.22 0.40 -3.17
C PHE A 205 18.46 1.49 -2.43
N GLU A 206 18.86 1.75 -1.19
CA GLU A 206 18.37 2.85 -0.37
C GLU A 206 19.31 4.06 -0.48
N GLN A 207 18.90 5.20 0.05
CA GLN A 207 19.65 6.47 0.05
C GLN A 207 20.22 6.85 -1.34
N SER A 208 19.50 6.44 -2.38
CA SER A 208 19.92 6.50 -3.78
C SER A 208 19.03 7.44 -4.58
N THR A 209 19.03 8.73 -4.20
CA THR A 209 18.18 9.75 -4.85
C THR A 209 18.49 9.86 -6.35
N VAL A 210 17.47 9.64 -7.17
CA VAL A 210 17.56 9.82 -8.63
C VAL A 210 17.70 11.32 -8.95
N LYS A 211 18.75 11.67 -9.69
CA LYS A 211 19.07 13.02 -10.13
C LYS A 211 18.69 13.26 -11.58
N LYS A 212 18.71 12.23 -12.41
CA LYS A 212 18.45 12.32 -13.85
C LYS A 212 17.91 11.01 -14.38
N ILE A 213 17.03 11.10 -15.37
CA ILE A 213 16.55 9.96 -16.17
C ILE A 213 16.84 10.30 -17.64
N THR A 214 17.35 9.34 -18.40
CA THR A 214 17.42 9.40 -19.87
C THR A 214 16.42 8.40 -20.45
N TYR A 215 15.82 8.76 -21.56
CA TYR A 215 14.80 7.98 -22.25
C TYR A 215 15.31 7.53 -23.63
N GLY A 216 14.55 6.69 -24.31
CA GLY A 216 14.85 6.22 -25.67
C GLY A 216 15.37 4.79 -25.67
N ASN A 217 16.23 4.44 -26.65
CA ASN A 217 16.66 3.06 -26.87
C ASN A 217 17.63 2.52 -25.80
N ASN A 218 18.20 3.38 -24.98
CA ASN A 218 19.08 3.03 -23.87
C ASN A 218 18.69 3.86 -22.65
N PRO A 219 17.54 3.59 -22.02
CA PRO A 219 17.09 4.34 -20.86
C PRO A 219 18.05 4.10 -19.70
N ALA A 220 18.25 5.14 -18.90
CA ALA A 220 19.11 5.03 -17.72
C ALA A 220 18.69 5.98 -16.62
N VAL A 221 18.91 5.53 -15.37
CA VAL A 221 18.68 6.28 -14.14
C VAL A 221 20.02 6.60 -13.51
N TYR A 222 20.22 7.85 -13.12
CA TYR A 222 21.46 8.36 -12.53
C TYR A 222 21.21 8.82 -11.10
N THR A 223 22.01 8.35 -10.17
CA THR A 223 22.13 8.88 -8.80
C THR A 223 23.43 9.71 -8.67
N GLU A 224 23.81 10.05 -7.46
CA GLU A 224 25.08 10.75 -7.22
C GLU A 224 26.29 9.84 -7.43
N LYS A 225 26.19 8.56 -7.08
CA LYS A 225 27.30 7.60 -7.06
C LYS A 225 27.17 6.47 -8.08
N GLY A 226 26.00 6.30 -8.69
CA GLY A 226 25.77 5.17 -9.57
C GLY A 226 24.80 5.43 -10.71
N THR A 227 24.77 4.48 -11.65
CA THR A 227 23.91 4.50 -12.84
C THR A 227 23.32 3.12 -13.06
N ILE A 228 22.01 3.07 -13.37
CA ILE A 228 21.35 1.84 -13.81
C ILE A 228 20.85 2.03 -15.23
N LYS A 229 21.23 1.11 -16.12
CA LYS A 229 20.78 1.00 -17.51
C LYS A 229 19.71 -0.08 -17.60
N ALA A 230 18.58 0.21 -18.27
CA ALA A 230 17.48 -0.71 -18.49
C ALA A 230 17.15 -0.87 -19.98
#